data_11509e7131bbe849dcca1ade57c0a84c
#
_entry.id   11509e7131bbe849dcca1ade57c0a84c
#
_cell.length_a   1.000
_cell.length_b   1.000
_cell.length_c   1.000
_cell.angle_alpha   90.00
_cell.angle_beta   90.00
_cell.angle_gamma   90.00
#
_symmetry.space_group_name_H-M   'P 1'
#
loop_
_entity.id
_entity.type
_entity.pdbx_description
1 polymer ?
#
loop_
_entity_poly.entity_id
_entity_poly.type
_entity_poly.pdbx_seq_one_letter_code
_entity_poly.pdbx_strand_id
1 'polypeptide(L)'
;MSLAKRMLGATGIQVSVLGLGTVKIGRNQAVKYPSGFSLPSDEEVSLLIAQAKELGINFIDTAPAYGSSEQRLGRLLTNREDWVICSKVGEEFASGQSYFDFSAEHTRLSIERSLRSIKTDYLDIVLIHSDGQDCRILEHSDCPETLLRLQEEGLIRAVGMSTKTVEGGMRAAEMLDVVMVTYNPSMQDEATVIDHAHTLEKGILVKKALNSGHDCVAGEVDAKAKSESLTQKNLRFALDREGVTSVIVGTINPKHLKENVEAVEQT
;
A
#
# COMPACT_ATOMS: atom_id res chain seq x y z
N MET A 1 12.18 -13.36 16.14
CA MET A 1 13.02 -12.44 15.32
C MET A 1 12.11 -11.31 14.89
N SER A 2 12.59 -10.10 14.72
CA SER A 2 11.77 -8.94 14.38
C SER A 2 11.91 -8.68 12.88
N LEU A 3 10.80 -8.53 12.17
CA LEU A 3 10.79 -8.17 10.75
C LEU A 3 11.62 -6.90 10.51
N ALA A 4 12.46 -6.90 9.48
CA ALA A 4 13.32 -5.77 9.16
C ALA A 4 12.49 -4.51 8.85
N LYS A 5 13.03 -3.34 9.20
CA LYS A 5 12.45 -2.03 8.88
C LYS A 5 13.43 -1.22 8.03
N ARG A 6 12.90 -0.44 7.09
CA ARG A 6 13.66 0.45 6.21
C ARG A 6 13.15 1.88 6.31
N MET A 7 14.02 2.85 6.12
CA MET A 7 13.61 4.26 6.00
C MET A 7 12.87 4.47 4.69
N LEU A 8 11.76 5.17 4.73
CA LEU A 8 10.95 5.52 3.57
C LEU A 8 11.57 6.76 2.89
N GLY A 9 12.63 6.54 2.11
CA GLY A 9 13.41 7.63 1.53
C GLY A 9 13.90 8.60 2.60
N ALA A 10 13.89 9.89 2.29
CA ALA A 10 14.29 10.99 3.18
C ALA A 10 13.17 11.47 4.15
N THR A 11 12.02 10.78 4.21
CA THR A 11 10.83 11.24 4.99
C THR A 11 10.98 11.19 6.51
N GLY A 12 11.98 10.49 7.03
CA GLY A 12 12.12 10.19 8.46
C GLY A 12 11.11 9.15 9.00
N ILE A 13 10.33 8.51 8.11
CA ILE A 13 9.37 7.46 8.48
C ILE A 13 10.02 6.09 8.29
N GLN A 14 9.95 5.24 9.32
CA GLN A 14 10.48 3.88 9.26
C GLN A 14 9.34 2.86 9.15
N VAL A 15 9.36 2.05 8.08
CA VAL A 15 8.34 1.04 7.78
C VAL A 15 8.93 -0.37 7.74
N SER A 16 8.14 -1.35 8.13
CA SER A 16 8.50 -2.76 7.94
C SER A 16 8.60 -3.10 6.45
N VAL A 17 9.52 -4.01 6.10
CA VAL A 17 9.72 -4.44 4.69
C VAL A 17 8.48 -5.09 4.07
N LEU A 18 7.53 -5.57 4.90
CA LEU A 18 6.18 -5.94 4.48
C LEU A 18 5.16 -5.00 5.12
N GLY A 19 4.18 -4.54 4.33
CA GLY A 19 3.02 -3.78 4.77
C GLY A 19 1.73 -4.59 4.60
N LEU A 20 0.78 -4.41 5.51
CA LEU A 20 -0.54 -5.03 5.46
C LEU A 20 -1.49 -4.22 4.56
N GLY A 21 -1.83 -4.75 3.39
CA GLY A 21 -2.85 -4.18 2.51
C GLY A 21 -4.26 -4.55 2.96
N THR A 22 -5.15 -3.57 3.04
CA THR A 22 -6.45 -3.70 3.70
C THR A 22 -7.67 -3.70 2.78
N VAL A 23 -7.51 -3.83 1.46
CA VAL A 23 -8.65 -3.96 0.53
C VAL A 23 -9.61 -5.04 1.01
N LYS A 24 -9.09 -6.23 1.33
CA LYS A 24 -9.90 -7.42 1.70
C LYS A 24 -10.65 -7.28 3.03
N ILE A 25 -10.31 -6.33 3.89
CA ILE A 25 -11.08 -6.12 5.11
C ILE A 25 -12.25 -5.15 4.92
N GLY A 26 -12.31 -4.41 3.81
CA GLY A 26 -13.37 -3.41 3.60
C GLY A 26 -14.13 -3.53 2.29
N ARG A 27 -13.59 -4.20 1.27
CA ARG A 27 -14.17 -4.27 -0.07
C ARG A 27 -13.98 -5.65 -0.70
N ASN A 28 -15.08 -6.25 -1.20
CA ASN A 28 -15.08 -7.52 -1.93
C ASN A 28 -15.75 -7.42 -3.32
N GLN A 29 -16.17 -6.21 -3.72
CA GLN A 29 -16.79 -5.96 -5.02
C GLN A 29 -15.81 -5.25 -5.97
N ALA A 30 -15.87 -5.58 -7.26
CA ALA A 30 -15.02 -5.01 -8.30
C ALA A 30 -13.52 -5.03 -7.93
N VAL A 31 -13.05 -6.13 -7.34
CA VAL A 31 -11.66 -6.38 -6.96
C VAL A 31 -11.01 -7.37 -7.94
N LYS A 32 -9.70 -7.22 -8.17
CA LYS A 32 -8.94 -8.03 -9.15
C LYS A 32 -8.29 -9.26 -8.52
N TYR A 33 -9.05 -10.03 -7.72
CA TYR A 33 -8.54 -11.30 -7.15
C TYR A 33 -9.06 -12.50 -7.95
N PRO A 34 -8.31 -13.62 -8.01
CA PRO A 34 -8.68 -14.80 -8.80
C PRO A 34 -9.96 -15.49 -8.30
N SER A 35 -10.30 -15.32 -7.03
CA SER A 35 -11.52 -15.89 -6.43
C SER A 35 -12.26 -14.86 -5.58
N GLY A 36 -13.59 -15.00 -5.51
CA GLY A 36 -14.42 -14.23 -4.59
C GLY A 36 -14.12 -14.59 -3.13
N PHE A 37 -14.36 -13.66 -2.23
CA PHE A 37 -14.23 -13.86 -0.79
C PHE A 37 -15.32 -13.08 -0.03
N SER A 38 -15.63 -13.52 1.18
CA SER A 38 -16.47 -12.78 2.11
C SER A 38 -15.63 -11.81 2.93
N LEU A 39 -16.21 -10.66 3.29
CA LEU A 39 -15.54 -9.76 4.22
C LEU A 39 -15.45 -10.45 5.59
N PRO A 40 -14.26 -10.39 6.24
CA PRO A 40 -14.09 -10.96 7.57
C PRO A 40 -14.90 -10.18 8.61
N SER A 41 -15.23 -10.80 9.73
CA SER A 41 -15.84 -10.14 10.89
C SER A 41 -14.84 -9.13 11.52
N ASP A 42 -15.34 -8.24 12.40
CA ASP A 42 -14.47 -7.31 13.12
C ASP A 42 -13.52 -8.05 14.08
N GLU A 43 -13.95 -9.18 14.62
CA GLU A 43 -13.11 -10.03 15.45
C GLU A 43 -11.96 -10.65 14.66
N GLU A 44 -12.23 -11.21 13.47
CA GLU A 44 -11.20 -11.75 12.58
C GLU A 44 -10.20 -10.68 12.14
N VAL A 45 -10.67 -9.46 11.88
CA VAL A 45 -9.79 -8.34 11.54
C VAL A 45 -8.92 -7.92 12.73
N SER A 46 -9.49 -7.87 13.94
CA SER A 46 -8.73 -7.56 15.16
C SER A 46 -7.61 -8.58 15.40
N LEU A 47 -7.91 -9.87 15.23
CA LEU A 47 -6.91 -10.94 15.35
C LEU A 47 -5.82 -10.83 14.27
N LEU A 48 -6.19 -10.51 13.02
CA LEU A 48 -5.23 -10.30 11.94
C LEU A 48 -4.29 -9.12 12.22
N ILE A 49 -4.82 -7.99 12.71
CA ILE A 49 -4.03 -6.81 13.09
C ILE A 49 -3.09 -7.14 14.25
N ALA A 50 -3.59 -7.83 15.29
CA ALA A 50 -2.76 -8.24 16.42
C ALA A 50 -1.62 -9.14 15.98
N GLN A 51 -1.90 -10.13 15.13
CA GLN A 51 -0.87 -11.00 14.57
C GLN A 51 0.13 -10.23 13.68
N ALA A 52 -0.33 -9.29 12.85
CA ALA A 52 0.57 -8.45 12.06
C ALA A 52 1.58 -7.71 12.96
N LYS A 53 1.12 -7.15 14.07
CA LYS A 53 1.95 -6.48 15.07
C LYS A 53 2.95 -7.45 15.71
N GLU A 54 2.51 -8.63 16.14
CA GLU A 54 3.37 -9.67 16.73
C GLU A 54 4.47 -10.13 15.76
N LEU A 55 4.16 -10.19 14.47
CA LEU A 55 5.09 -10.50 13.38
C LEU A 55 6.02 -9.32 13.01
N GLY A 56 5.91 -8.17 13.68
CA GLY A 56 6.78 -7.01 13.47
C GLY A 56 6.35 -6.09 12.32
N ILE A 57 5.17 -6.29 11.73
CA ILE A 57 4.59 -5.37 10.74
C ILE A 57 4.11 -4.12 11.48
N ASN A 58 4.60 -2.95 11.06
CA ASN A 58 4.14 -1.66 11.54
C ASN A 58 3.50 -0.79 10.45
N PHE A 59 3.35 -1.32 9.24
CA PHE A 59 2.89 -0.58 8.08
C PHE A 59 1.55 -1.11 7.55
N ILE A 60 0.56 -0.21 7.45
CA ILE A 60 -0.79 -0.50 6.93
C ILE A 60 -1.06 0.37 5.71
N ASP A 61 -1.49 -0.27 4.61
CA ASP A 61 -1.96 0.39 3.39
C ASP A 61 -3.48 0.28 3.29
N THR A 62 -4.16 1.41 3.26
CA THR A 62 -5.61 1.56 3.12
C THR A 62 -5.99 2.60 2.08
N ALA A 63 -7.28 2.85 1.86
CA ALA A 63 -7.81 3.92 1.01
C ALA A 63 -9.31 4.14 1.26
N PRO A 64 -9.87 5.34 0.98
CA PRO A 64 -11.31 5.56 0.91
C PRO A 64 -12.01 4.60 -0.06
N ALA A 65 -11.37 4.30 -1.20
CA ALA A 65 -11.88 3.34 -2.19
C ALA A 65 -11.94 1.89 -1.70
N TYR A 66 -11.41 1.57 -0.50
CA TYR A 66 -11.43 0.21 0.06
C TYR A 66 -12.67 -0.05 0.92
N GLY A 67 -13.79 0.61 0.62
CA GLY A 67 -15.07 0.43 1.29
C GLY A 67 -15.03 0.81 2.76
N SER A 68 -15.29 -0.14 3.68
CA SER A 68 -15.29 0.12 5.12
C SER A 68 -13.92 0.02 5.79
N SER A 69 -12.82 -0.12 5.04
CA SER A 69 -11.49 -0.41 5.59
C SER A 69 -11.03 0.64 6.60
N GLU A 70 -11.07 1.94 6.26
CA GLU A 70 -10.63 3.02 7.15
C GLU A 70 -11.45 3.09 8.45
N GLN A 71 -12.79 2.96 8.35
CA GLN A 71 -13.67 2.95 9.53
C GLN A 71 -13.40 1.75 10.44
N ARG A 72 -13.09 0.59 9.86
CA ARG A 72 -12.71 -0.61 10.61
C ARG A 72 -11.37 -0.43 11.30
N LEU A 73 -10.37 0.13 10.63
CA LEU A 73 -9.09 0.49 11.25
C LEU A 73 -9.30 1.44 12.43
N GLY A 74 -10.11 2.50 12.28
CA GLY A 74 -10.39 3.45 13.36
C GLY A 74 -11.14 2.88 14.56
N ARG A 75 -11.80 1.72 14.42
CA ARG A 75 -12.44 1.00 15.53
C ARG A 75 -11.56 -0.07 16.15
N LEU A 76 -10.71 -0.70 15.35
CA LEU A 76 -10.04 -1.94 15.72
C LEU A 76 -8.54 -1.79 15.99
N LEU A 77 -7.91 -0.70 15.52
CA LEU A 77 -6.53 -0.40 15.87
C LEU A 77 -6.44 0.01 17.34
N THR A 78 -5.58 -0.66 18.07
CA THR A 78 -5.13 -0.25 19.39
C THR A 78 -3.75 0.41 19.25
N ASN A 79 -3.50 1.51 19.99
CA ASN A 79 -2.24 2.25 19.95
C ASN A 79 -1.88 2.70 18.52
N ARG A 80 -2.57 3.73 18.04
CA ARG A 80 -2.40 4.32 16.68
C ARG A 80 -0.93 4.63 16.35
N GLU A 81 -0.17 5.06 17.35
CA GLU A 81 1.24 5.43 17.27
C GLU A 81 2.20 4.29 16.94
N ASP A 82 1.78 3.05 17.14
CA ASP A 82 2.57 1.87 16.77
C ASP A 82 2.55 1.60 15.26
N TRP A 83 1.70 2.30 14.52
CA TRP A 83 1.44 2.04 13.11
C TRP A 83 1.80 3.22 12.23
N VAL A 84 2.43 2.92 11.10
CA VAL A 84 2.52 3.82 9.95
C VAL A 84 1.33 3.54 9.04
N ILE A 85 0.45 4.51 8.86
CA ILE A 85 -0.75 4.37 8.03
C ILE A 85 -0.58 5.13 6.72
N CYS A 86 -0.65 4.40 5.63
CA CYS A 86 -0.74 4.93 4.28
C CYS A 86 -2.21 4.89 3.82
N SER A 87 -2.81 6.04 3.60
CA SER A 87 -4.10 6.14 2.92
C SER A 87 -3.95 6.75 1.52
N LYS A 88 -5.05 6.96 0.83
CA LYS A 88 -5.04 7.46 -0.54
C LYS A 88 -6.12 8.52 -0.75
N VAL A 89 -6.04 9.22 -1.89
CA VAL A 89 -7.01 10.23 -2.30
C VAL A 89 -7.22 10.17 -3.81
N GLY A 90 -8.37 10.64 -4.27
CA GLY A 90 -8.72 10.72 -5.70
C GLY A 90 -9.66 9.62 -6.14
N GLU A 91 -9.44 8.35 -5.79
CA GLU A 91 -10.40 7.28 -6.08
C GLU A 91 -11.42 7.14 -4.96
N GLU A 92 -12.67 7.14 -5.33
CA GLU A 92 -13.82 6.78 -4.50
C GLU A 92 -14.49 5.52 -5.04
N PHE A 93 -15.18 4.78 -4.15
CA PHE A 93 -15.93 3.60 -4.54
C PHE A 93 -17.35 3.64 -3.96
N ALA A 94 -18.34 3.70 -4.83
CA ALA A 94 -19.74 3.68 -4.45
C ALA A 94 -20.57 2.90 -5.48
N SER A 95 -21.62 2.25 -5.02
CA SER A 95 -22.56 1.50 -5.87
C SER A 95 -21.89 0.51 -6.84
N GLY A 96 -20.79 -0.13 -6.40
CA GLY A 96 -20.06 -1.12 -7.20
C GLY A 96 -19.12 -0.55 -8.25
N GLN A 97 -18.90 0.76 -8.29
CA GLN A 97 -18.06 1.44 -9.28
C GLN A 97 -17.06 2.38 -8.63
N SER A 98 -15.89 2.52 -9.24
CA SER A 98 -14.91 3.55 -8.91
C SER A 98 -15.16 4.80 -9.73
N TYR A 99 -15.03 5.96 -9.10
CA TYR A 99 -14.97 7.26 -9.74
C TYR A 99 -13.79 8.05 -9.18
N PHE A 100 -13.36 9.09 -9.90
CA PHE A 100 -12.16 9.83 -9.56
C PHE A 100 -12.44 11.32 -9.54
N ASP A 101 -11.93 11.99 -8.51
CA ASP A 101 -11.95 13.44 -8.37
C ASP A 101 -10.63 13.93 -7.76
N PHE A 102 -9.90 14.74 -8.52
CA PHE A 102 -8.60 15.30 -8.14
C PHE A 102 -8.67 16.82 -7.92
N SER A 103 -9.87 17.36 -7.66
CA SER A 103 -10.06 18.77 -7.30
C SER A 103 -9.49 19.05 -5.89
N ALA A 104 -9.16 20.32 -5.64
CA ALA A 104 -8.69 20.77 -4.32
C ALA A 104 -9.73 20.51 -3.23
N GLU A 105 -11.01 20.80 -3.51
CA GLU A 105 -12.11 20.59 -2.56
C GLU A 105 -12.26 19.12 -2.19
N HIS A 106 -12.35 18.22 -3.17
CA HIS A 106 -12.48 16.79 -2.92
C HIS A 106 -11.26 16.25 -2.19
N THR A 107 -10.05 16.65 -2.58
CA THR A 107 -8.80 16.22 -1.94
C THR A 107 -8.82 16.53 -0.44
N ARG A 108 -9.13 17.78 -0.05
CA ARG A 108 -9.21 18.19 1.35
C ARG A 108 -10.30 17.41 2.11
N LEU A 109 -11.52 17.36 1.57
CA LEU A 109 -12.65 16.66 2.20
C LEU A 109 -12.37 15.16 2.38
N SER A 110 -11.70 14.52 1.41
CA SER A 110 -11.32 13.11 1.49
C SER A 110 -10.32 12.87 2.62
N ILE A 111 -9.29 13.72 2.76
CA ILE A 111 -8.31 13.61 3.85
C ILE A 111 -8.97 13.81 5.22
N GLU A 112 -9.79 14.85 5.38
CA GLU A 112 -10.51 15.10 6.62
C GLU A 112 -11.46 13.94 6.98
N ARG A 113 -12.10 13.32 6.00
CA ARG A 113 -12.92 12.13 6.19
C ARG A 113 -12.08 10.93 6.62
N SER A 114 -10.91 10.71 6.01
CA SER A 114 -9.99 9.63 6.38
C SER A 114 -9.48 9.80 7.81
N LEU A 115 -9.09 11.01 8.23
CA LEU A 115 -8.70 11.32 9.59
C LEU A 115 -9.81 10.97 10.60
N ARG A 116 -11.07 11.40 10.31
CA ARG A 116 -12.23 11.05 11.15
C ARG A 116 -12.52 9.54 11.17
N SER A 117 -12.42 8.88 10.02
CA SER A 117 -12.70 7.44 9.89
C SER A 117 -11.68 6.61 10.64
N ILE A 118 -10.41 6.92 10.52
CA ILE A 118 -9.29 6.21 11.19
C ILE A 118 -9.16 6.65 12.66
N LYS A 119 -9.78 7.78 13.06
CA LYS A 119 -9.72 8.39 14.40
C LYS A 119 -8.28 8.79 14.77
N THR A 120 -7.68 9.59 13.93
CA THR A 120 -6.31 10.09 14.09
C THR A 120 -6.21 11.55 13.68
N ASP A 121 -5.24 12.27 14.21
CA ASP A 121 -5.00 13.69 13.91
C ASP A 121 -4.09 13.86 12.69
N TYR A 122 -3.40 12.81 12.25
CA TYR A 122 -2.53 12.83 11.07
C TYR A 122 -2.50 11.49 10.35
N LEU A 123 -2.15 11.53 9.05
CA LEU A 123 -1.80 10.36 8.24
C LEU A 123 -0.28 10.35 8.01
N ASP A 124 0.34 9.18 8.13
CA ASP A 124 1.79 9.08 7.91
C ASP A 124 2.13 9.25 6.43
N ILE A 125 1.35 8.62 5.56
CA ILE A 125 1.54 8.67 4.12
C ILE A 125 0.18 8.86 3.45
N VAL A 126 0.11 9.75 2.46
CA VAL A 126 -1.04 9.85 1.56
C VAL A 126 -0.58 9.74 0.12
N LEU A 127 -1.18 8.82 -0.62
CA LEU A 127 -0.88 8.62 -2.03
C LEU A 127 -2.05 9.09 -2.91
N ILE A 128 -1.73 9.78 -3.98
CA ILE A 128 -2.69 10.00 -5.07
C ILE A 128 -3.00 8.63 -5.70
N HIS A 129 -4.26 8.24 -5.72
CA HIS A 129 -4.72 6.97 -6.28
C HIS A 129 -5.09 7.15 -7.75
N SER A 130 -4.17 6.89 -8.65
CA SER A 130 -4.28 7.21 -10.07
C SER A 130 -5.45 6.53 -10.78
N ASP A 131 -6.07 7.25 -11.71
CA ASP A 131 -6.99 6.71 -12.72
C ASP A 131 -6.27 6.10 -13.93
N GLY A 132 -4.95 6.34 -14.08
CA GLY A 132 -4.08 5.93 -15.18
C GLY A 132 -3.55 7.11 -16.00
N GLN A 133 -4.00 8.32 -15.73
CA GLN A 133 -3.51 9.54 -16.38
C GLN A 133 -2.52 10.28 -15.45
N ASP A 134 -1.48 9.58 -15.00
CA ASP A 134 -0.58 10.04 -13.93
C ASP A 134 -0.02 11.44 -14.16
N CYS A 135 0.58 11.72 -15.33
CA CYS A 135 1.16 13.03 -15.64
C CYS A 135 0.07 14.13 -15.66
N ARG A 136 -1.12 13.84 -16.19
CA ARG A 136 -2.22 14.80 -16.16
C ARG A 136 -2.65 15.13 -14.73
N ILE A 137 -2.70 14.15 -13.85
CA ILE A 137 -3.05 14.38 -12.44
C ILE A 137 -1.98 15.25 -11.79
N LEU A 138 -0.69 14.91 -12.00
CA LEU A 138 0.42 15.62 -11.38
C LEU A 138 0.57 17.06 -11.86
N GLU A 139 0.31 17.34 -13.14
CA GLU A 139 0.62 18.64 -13.77
C GLU A 139 -0.60 19.53 -14.02
N HIS A 140 -1.82 18.95 -14.04
CA HIS A 140 -3.03 19.67 -14.45
C HIS A 140 -4.20 19.47 -13.48
N SER A 141 -3.98 18.94 -12.27
CA SER A 141 -5.00 18.94 -11.21
C SER A 141 -4.50 19.67 -9.98
N ASP A 142 -5.43 20.06 -9.11
CA ASP A 142 -5.10 20.74 -7.85
C ASP A 142 -4.68 19.78 -6.74
N CYS A 143 -4.81 18.47 -6.96
CA CYS A 143 -4.60 17.45 -5.93
C CYS A 143 -3.17 17.47 -5.35
N PRO A 144 -2.09 17.48 -6.15
CA PRO A 144 -0.73 17.47 -5.61
C PRO A 144 -0.44 18.69 -4.73
N GLU A 145 -0.78 19.90 -5.19
CA GLU A 145 -0.56 21.13 -4.45
C GLU A 145 -1.37 21.14 -3.15
N THR A 146 -2.62 20.67 -3.19
CA THR A 146 -3.47 20.58 -2.00
C THR A 146 -2.88 19.61 -0.97
N LEU A 147 -2.35 18.45 -1.40
CA LEU A 147 -1.71 17.51 -0.49
C LEU A 147 -0.44 18.09 0.15
N LEU A 148 0.39 18.81 -0.60
CA LEU A 148 1.58 19.47 -0.06
C LEU A 148 1.21 20.54 0.98
N ARG A 149 0.14 21.31 0.76
CA ARG A 149 -0.39 22.24 1.78
C ARG A 149 -0.87 21.51 3.03
N LEU A 150 -1.57 20.38 2.89
CA LEU A 150 -2.00 19.57 4.04
C LEU A 150 -0.82 18.94 4.79
N GLN A 151 0.30 18.68 4.11
CA GLN A 151 1.55 18.28 4.73
C GLN A 151 2.16 19.43 5.55
N GLU A 152 2.19 20.66 5.02
CA GLU A 152 2.61 21.86 5.75
C GLU A 152 1.73 22.16 6.98
N GLU A 153 0.42 21.86 6.88
CA GLU A 153 -0.54 21.95 7.98
C GLU A 153 -0.32 20.85 9.06
N GLY A 154 0.52 19.85 8.79
CA GLY A 154 0.83 18.75 9.71
C GLY A 154 -0.22 17.62 9.71
N LEU A 155 -1.19 17.63 8.80
CA LEU A 155 -2.19 16.58 8.66
C LEU A 155 -1.67 15.34 7.93
N ILE A 156 -0.57 15.49 7.18
CA ILE A 156 0.10 14.43 6.41
C ILE A 156 1.61 14.54 6.67
N ARG A 157 2.31 13.40 6.86
CA ARG A 157 3.76 13.42 7.07
C ARG A 157 4.54 13.23 5.77
N ALA A 158 4.03 12.42 4.83
CA ALA A 158 4.64 12.20 3.51
C ALA A 158 3.56 12.09 2.43
N VAL A 159 3.79 12.71 1.29
CA VAL A 159 2.90 12.72 0.13
C VAL A 159 3.50 11.90 -1.00
N GLY A 160 2.67 11.14 -1.72
CA GLY A 160 3.13 10.34 -2.85
C GLY A 160 2.05 10.02 -3.86
N MET A 161 2.37 9.10 -4.76
CA MET A 161 1.43 8.64 -5.77
C MET A 161 1.54 7.12 -6.00
N SER A 162 0.39 6.47 -6.11
CA SER A 162 0.27 5.09 -6.59
C SER A 162 0.05 5.10 -8.10
N THR A 163 1.14 5.01 -8.85
CA THR A 163 1.20 5.21 -10.29
C THR A 163 0.74 4.01 -11.10
N LYS A 164 0.46 4.22 -12.38
CA LYS A 164 0.09 3.18 -13.36
C LYS A 164 0.94 3.24 -14.63
N THR A 165 1.77 4.25 -14.79
CA THR A 165 2.63 4.46 -15.97
C THR A 165 4.07 4.74 -15.53
N VAL A 166 5.03 4.36 -16.36
CA VAL A 166 6.45 4.63 -16.11
C VAL A 166 6.73 6.14 -16.09
N GLU A 167 6.20 6.88 -17.07
CA GLU A 167 6.38 8.33 -17.16
C GLU A 167 5.83 9.03 -15.91
N GLY A 168 4.59 8.66 -15.50
CA GLY A 168 3.98 9.20 -14.29
C GLY A 168 4.76 8.84 -13.02
N GLY A 169 5.34 7.64 -12.96
CA GLY A 169 6.19 7.21 -11.86
C GLY A 169 7.46 8.05 -11.74
N MET A 170 8.14 8.31 -12.87
CA MET A 170 9.31 9.19 -12.94
C MET A 170 8.95 10.60 -12.45
N ARG A 171 7.86 11.14 -12.99
CA ARG A 171 7.38 12.48 -12.63
C ARG A 171 6.96 12.59 -11.15
N ALA A 172 6.27 11.57 -10.62
CA ALA A 172 5.91 11.51 -9.20
C ALA A 172 7.14 11.49 -8.29
N ALA A 173 8.20 10.77 -8.68
CA ALA A 173 9.45 10.73 -7.93
C ALA A 173 10.15 12.09 -7.89
N GLU A 174 10.05 12.91 -8.93
CA GLU A 174 10.59 14.26 -8.96
C GLU A 174 9.82 15.24 -8.04
N MET A 175 8.50 15.07 -7.95
CA MET A 175 7.61 16.05 -7.31
C MET A 175 7.25 15.72 -5.86
N LEU A 176 7.22 14.43 -5.49
CA LEU A 176 6.63 13.93 -4.24
C LEU A 176 7.66 13.14 -3.42
N ASP A 177 7.28 12.74 -2.21
CA ASP A 177 8.16 12.01 -1.27
C ASP A 177 8.17 10.50 -1.53
N VAL A 178 7.06 9.95 -2.05
CA VAL A 178 6.84 8.49 -2.13
C VAL A 178 6.22 8.11 -3.47
N VAL A 179 6.71 7.03 -4.06
CA VAL A 179 6.08 6.37 -5.21
C VAL A 179 5.65 4.95 -4.85
N MET A 180 4.46 4.55 -5.31
CA MET A 180 4.00 3.17 -5.20
C MET A 180 3.83 2.57 -6.58
N VAL A 181 4.68 1.61 -6.91
CA VAL A 181 4.81 0.99 -8.24
C VAL A 181 4.32 -0.46 -8.26
N THR A 182 3.99 -0.98 -9.44
CA THR A 182 3.78 -2.41 -9.65
C THR A 182 5.11 -3.05 -10.02
N TYR A 183 5.57 -4.02 -9.21
CA TYR A 183 6.82 -4.73 -9.52
C TYR A 183 6.75 -6.18 -9.05
N ASN A 184 6.94 -7.11 -9.97
CA ASN A 184 7.00 -8.56 -9.72
C ASN A 184 7.69 -9.23 -10.94
N PRO A 185 8.01 -10.53 -10.89
CA PRO A 185 8.71 -11.20 -12.00
C PRO A 185 8.04 -11.07 -13.37
N SER A 186 6.71 -10.95 -13.42
CA SER A 186 5.93 -10.84 -14.66
C SER A 186 5.66 -9.40 -15.10
N MET A 187 5.90 -8.41 -14.24
CA MET A 187 5.60 -6.99 -14.47
C MET A 187 6.77 -6.16 -13.96
N GLN A 188 7.71 -5.82 -14.86
CA GLN A 188 8.96 -5.14 -14.52
C GLN A 188 9.11 -3.76 -15.20
N ASP A 189 8.09 -3.29 -15.89
CA ASP A 189 8.14 -2.04 -16.66
C ASP A 189 8.49 -0.83 -15.77
N GLU A 190 8.00 -0.83 -14.51
CA GLU A 190 8.28 0.24 -13.53
C GLU A 190 9.63 0.07 -12.80
N ALA A 191 10.52 -0.87 -13.20
CA ALA A 191 11.86 -1.02 -12.62
C ALA A 191 12.70 0.26 -12.75
N THR A 192 12.60 0.96 -13.88
CA THR A 192 13.28 2.23 -14.10
C THR A 192 12.79 3.35 -13.18
N VAL A 193 11.51 3.30 -12.78
CA VAL A 193 10.94 4.22 -11.76
C VAL A 193 11.59 3.96 -10.40
N ILE A 194 11.79 2.68 -10.03
CA ILE A 194 12.46 2.32 -8.78
C ILE A 194 13.87 2.90 -8.75
N ASP A 195 14.65 2.68 -9.83
CA ASP A 195 16.02 3.18 -9.91
C ASP A 195 16.09 4.71 -9.83
N HIS A 196 15.22 5.39 -10.57
CA HIS A 196 15.17 6.85 -10.55
C HIS A 196 14.78 7.39 -9.17
N ALA A 197 13.71 6.87 -8.59
CA ALA A 197 13.25 7.28 -7.26
C ALA A 197 14.30 7.01 -6.17
N HIS A 198 15.07 5.92 -6.30
CA HIS A 198 16.18 5.61 -5.41
C HIS A 198 17.29 6.68 -5.50
N THR A 199 17.69 7.10 -6.71
CA THR A 199 18.68 8.17 -6.88
C THR A 199 18.24 9.51 -6.30
N LEU A 200 16.93 9.73 -6.17
CA LEU A 200 16.32 10.92 -5.56
C LEU A 200 16.00 10.75 -4.07
N GLU A 201 16.45 9.65 -3.45
CA GLU A 201 16.19 9.32 -2.04
C GLU A 201 14.69 9.30 -1.67
N LYS A 202 13.83 8.87 -2.62
CA LYS A 202 12.38 8.77 -2.40
C LYS A 202 11.98 7.45 -1.75
N GLY A 203 10.85 7.46 -1.04
CA GLY A 203 10.23 6.25 -0.56
C GLY A 203 9.64 5.41 -1.69
N ILE A 204 9.95 4.10 -1.72
CA ILE A 204 9.50 3.21 -2.79
C ILE A 204 8.69 2.07 -2.20
N LEU A 205 7.40 2.06 -2.52
CA LEU A 205 6.45 1.04 -2.12
C LEU A 205 6.10 0.15 -3.31
N VAL A 206 6.05 -1.15 -3.11
CA VAL A 206 5.67 -2.09 -4.17
C VAL A 206 4.31 -2.67 -3.89
N LYS A 207 3.40 -2.53 -4.86
CA LYS A 207 2.10 -3.20 -4.92
C LYS A 207 2.13 -4.37 -5.90
N LYS A 208 1.20 -5.33 -5.75
CA LYS A 208 1.04 -6.49 -6.63
C LYS A 208 2.29 -7.39 -6.77
N ALA A 209 3.16 -7.44 -5.77
CA ALA A 209 4.30 -8.36 -5.78
C ALA A 209 3.88 -9.83 -5.99
N LEU A 210 2.68 -10.22 -5.53
CA LEU A 210 2.08 -11.53 -5.72
C LEU A 210 1.05 -11.57 -6.88
N ASN A 211 1.17 -10.67 -7.86
CA ASN A 211 0.27 -10.58 -9.01
C ASN A 211 -1.22 -10.67 -8.63
N SER A 212 -1.63 -9.91 -7.59
CA SER A 212 -3.00 -9.95 -7.02
C SER A 212 -3.46 -11.35 -6.54
N GLY A 213 -2.54 -12.25 -6.25
CA GLY A 213 -2.82 -13.63 -5.82
C GLY A 213 -2.96 -14.64 -6.96
N HIS A 214 -2.85 -14.22 -8.23
CA HIS A 214 -2.89 -15.15 -9.37
C HIS A 214 -1.72 -16.14 -9.35
N ASP A 215 -0.55 -15.71 -8.94
CA ASP A 215 0.63 -16.56 -8.84
C ASP A 215 0.52 -17.59 -7.69
N CYS A 216 -0.22 -17.26 -6.62
CA CYS A 216 -0.43 -18.18 -5.51
C CYS A 216 -1.29 -19.38 -5.89
N VAL A 217 -2.26 -19.21 -6.78
CA VAL A 217 -3.14 -20.29 -7.27
C VAL A 217 -2.39 -21.23 -8.22
N ALA A 218 -1.47 -20.71 -9.02
CA ALA A 218 -0.67 -21.51 -9.97
C ALA A 218 0.37 -22.40 -9.26
N GLY A 219 0.82 -22.03 -8.04
CA GLY A 219 1.89 -22.74 -7.31
C GLY A 219 1.41 -23.94 -6.50
N GLU A 220 0.12 -24.17 -6.31
CA GLU A 220 -0.40 -25.31 -5.52
C GLU A 220 -0.20 -26.68 -6.21
N VAL A 221 0.18 -26.71 -7.47
CA VAL A 221 0.31 -27.96 -8.27
C VAL A 221 1.64 -28.69 -8.01
N ASP A 222 2.65 -28.06 -7.39
CA ASP A 222 4.02 -28.64 -7.27
C ASP A 222 4.51 -28.81 -5.83
N ALA A 223 3.63 -29.19 -4.89
CA ALA A 223 3.88 -29.28 -3.46
C ALA A 223 4.86 -30.41 -3.00
N LYS A 224 5.63 -31.02 -3.90
CA LYS A 224 6.54 -32.14 -3.54
C LYS A 224 8.04 -31.85 -3.55
N ALA A 225 8.46 -30.66 -3.96
CA ALA A 225 9.88 -30.29 -3.91
C ALA A 225 10.16 -29.40 -2.67
N LYS A 226 11.28 -29.61 -2.00
CA LYS A 226 11.87 -28.70 -0.98
C LYS A 226 12.34 -27.36 -1.62
N SER A 227 11.67 -26.89 -2.66
CA SER A 227 11.97 -25.63 -3.34
C SER A 227 11.16 -24.51 -2.70
N GLU A 228 11.75 -23.35 -2.64
CA GLU A 228 11.13 -22.09 -2.23
C GLU A 228 9.77 -21.88 -2.91
N SER A 229 8.74 -21.51 -2.15
CA SER A 229 7.41 -21.29 -2.70
C SER A 229 7.40 -20.11 -3.69
N LEU A 230 6.48 -20.11 -4.64
CA LEU A 230 6.35 -18.98 -5.59
C LEU A 230 6.10 -17.65 -4.89
N THR A 231 5.35 -17.67 -3.79
CA THR A 231 5.16 -16.51 -2.92
C THR A 231 6.48 -15.98 -2.37
N GLN A 232 7.35 -16.87 -1.85
CA GLN A 232 8.67 -16.50 -1.34
C GLN A 232 9.53 -15.87 -2.44
N LYS A 233 9.61 -16.51 -3.59
CA LYS A 233 10.37 -16.01 -4.76
C LYS A 233 9.91 -14.61 -5.19
N ASN A 234 8.60 -14.40 -5.27
CA ASN A 234 8.05 -13.11 -5.71
C ASN A 234 8.26 -11.99 -4.69
N LEU A 235 8.13 -12.29 -3.40
CA LEU A 235 8.39 -11.30 -2.34
C LEU A 235 9.87 -10.93 -2.30
N ARG A 236 10.77 -11.91 -2.35
CA ARG A 236 12.22 -11.67 -2.40
C ARG A 236 12.59 -10.89 -3.65
N PHE A 237 12.13 -11.31 -4.83
CA PHE A 237 12.38 -10.59 -6.07
C PHE A 237 12.08 -9.08 -5.95
N ALA A 238 10.96 -8.73 -5.30
CA ALA A 238 10.60 -7.34 -5.11
C ALA A 238 11.47 -6.65 -4.04
N LEU A 239 11.78 -7.32 -2.92
CA LEU A 239 12.53 -6.74 -1.81
C LEU A 239 14.04 -6.67 -2.05
N ASP A 240 14.60 -7.55 -2.90
CA ASP A 240 16.01 -7.57 -3.27
C ASP A 240 16.35 -6.47 -4.29
N ARG A 241 15.32 -5.85 -4.91
CA ARG A 241 15.55 -4.68 -5.75
C ARG A 241 16.01 -3.51 -4.91
N GLU A 242 17.19 -2.98 -5.21
CA GLU A 242 17.76 -1.81 -4.54
C GLU A 242 16.77 -0.63 -4.60
N GLY A 243 16.62 0.09 -3.50
CA GLY A 243 15.70 1.21 -3.36
C GLY A 243 14.29 0.81 -2.86
N VAL A 244 13.83 -0.43 -3.05
CA VAL A 244 12.51 -0.84 -2.55
C VAL A 244 12.48 -0.76 -1.02
N THR A 245 11.53 0.01 -0.49
CA THR A 245 11.39 0.20 0.96
C THR A 245 10.48 -0.85 1.57
N SER A 246 9.30 -1.07 0.99
CA SER A 246 8.31 -2.02 1.51
C SER A 246 7.43 -2.61 0.42
N VAL A 247 7.01 -3.84 0.61
CA VAL A 247 6.06 -4.56 -0.26
C VAL A 247 4.72 -4.71 0.43
N ILE A 248 3.64 -4.29 -0.23
CA ILE A 248 2.28 -4.39 0.31
C ILE A 248 1.67 -5.76 -0.04
N VAL A 249 1.30 -6.51 0.99
CA VAL A 249 0.61 -7.81 0.86
C VAL A 249 -0.81 -7.73 1.41
N GLY A 250 -1.79 -8.10 0.59
CA GLY A 250 -3.22 -8.10 0.95
C GLY A 250 -3.71 -9.50 1.27
N THR A 251 -3.84 -9.84 2.54
CA THR A 251 -4.43 -11.12 2.99
C THR A 251 -5.37 -10.91 4.17
N ILE A 252 -6.37 -11.78 4.28
CA ILE A 252 -7.24 -11.92 5.46
C ILE A 252 -7.04 -13.29 6.13
N ASN A 253 -6.09 -14.09 5.63
CA ASN A 253 -5.74 -15.38 6.20
C ASN A 253 -4.50 -15.22 7.10
N PRO A 254 -4.63 -15.46 8.42
CA PRO A 254 -3.52 -15.35 9.37
C PRO A 254 -2.32 -16.26 9.04
N LYS A 255 -2.60 -17.45 8.49
CA LYS A 255 -1.54 -18.37 8.05
C LYS A 255 -0.73 -17.79 6.89
N HIS A 256 -1.39 -17.25 5.88
CA HIS A 256 -0.70 -16.62 4.75
C HIS A 256 0.10 -15.37 5.19
N LEU A 257 -0.40 -14.61 6.17
CA LEU A 257 0.35 -13.47 6.71
C LEU A 257 1.66 -13.93 7.34
N LYS A 258 1.60 -14.99 8.16
CA LYS A 258 2.78 -15.59 8.77
C LYS A 258 3.77 -16.14 7.75
N GLU A 259 3.27 -16.89 6.76
CA GLU A 259 4.08 -17.43 5.66
C GLU A 259 4.79 -16.34 4.84
N ASN A 260 4.11 -15.20 4.60
CA ASN A 260 4.70 -14.05 3.91
C ASN A 260 5.86 -13.43 4.72
N VAL A 261 5.71 -13.32 6.05
CA VAL A 261 6.77 -12.79 6.93
C VAL A 261 7.94 -13.77 6.97
N GLU A 262 7.69 -15.07 7.20
CA GLU A 262 8.73 -16.10 7.19
C GLU A 262 9.49 -16.16 5.85
N ALA A 263 8.83 -15.85 4.75
CA ALA A 263 9.44 -15.80 3.42
C ALA A 263 10.54 -14.73 3.29
N VAL A 264 10.44 -13.63 4.02
CA VAL A 264 11.36 -12.49 3.92
C VAL A 264 12.33 -12.38 5.09
N GLU A 265 12.10 -13.10 6.21
CA GLU A 265 13.03 -13.15 7.35
C GLU A 265 14.29 -14.00 7.10
N GLN A 266 14.25 -14.87 6.10
CA GLN A 266 15.34 -15.80 5.78
C GLN A 266 16.39 -15.17 4.82
N THR A 267 16.35 -13.86 4.63
CA THR A 267 17.25 -13.14 3.71
C THR A 267 18.42 -12.49 4.44
#